data_1865b45d167336ef9dfc11da7540a024
#
_entry.id   1865b45d167336ef9dfc11da7540a024
#
_cell.length_a   1.000
_cell.length_b   1.000
_cell.length_c   1.000
_cell.angle_alpha   90.00
_cell.angle_beta   90.00
_cell.angle_gamma   90.00
#
_symmetry.space_group_name_H-M   'P 1'
#
loop_
_entity.id
_entity.type
_entity.pdbx_description
1 polymer ?
#
loop_
_entity_poly.entity_id
_entity_poly.type
_entity_poly.pdbx_seq_one_letter_code
_entity_poly.pdbx_strand_id
1 'polypeptide(L)'
;MKSRRYKLPLIALSLSLALPAFSQSWFTPEVEKRAEDILKNMTVKERLTYIGGIDWMYTRAIPRLNVPAIKMSDGPQGVGTWGASTAYPCDLLLAATWNPDMAYAFGAALAQDCKARGVNILLGPAVNIARAPFCGRNFEYMGEDPFLTATTSTGYIKGLQENGVMGVIKHFTANFQEYDRNYVSSNIDERTLHEIYFPAFKSAVQNAEVGAVMSSYNLLNGVWTTENPWLLKEVLREQWGFNGLVMSDWGSTHNCVPAVKNGLDLEMAGNEIENEEALRHYLETGEINMSEIDLKVKHILQTMIGFGFFDKEQLDPSIPLDNPETAKAAL
;
A
#
# COMPACT_ATOMS: atom_id res chain seq x y z
N MET A 1 -43.43 61.26 -13.57
CA MET A 1 -42.46 60.30 -14.15
C MET A 1 -42.26 59.11 -13.15
N LYS A 2 -42.81 57.94 -13.47
CA LYS A 2 -42.64 56.74 -12.62
C LYS A 2 -41.47 55.92 -13.15
N SER A 3 -40.41 55.76 -12.37
CA SER A 3 -39.24 54.93 -12.72
C SER A 3 -39.58 53.44 -12.54
N ARG A 4 -39.58 52.67 -13.62
CA ARG A 4 -39.64 51.21 -13.61
C ARG A 4 -38.26 50.65 -13.22
N ARG A 5 -38.15 50.04 -12.05
CA ARG A 5 -37.02 49.24 -11.64
C ARG A 5 -37.17 47.83 -12.25
N TYR A 6 -36.32 47.46 -13.19
CA TYR A 6 -36.17 46.10 -13.68
C TYR A 6 -35.40 45.28 -12.65
N LYS A 7 -36.04 44.25 -12.08
CA LYS A 7 -35.35 43.21 -11.30
C LYS A 7 -34.85 42.14 -12.28
N LEU A 8 -33.54 42.08 -12.47
CA LEU A 8 -32.90 40.94 -13.12
C LEU A 8 -32.86 39.77 -12.12
N PRO A 9 -33.27 38.52 -12.52
CA PRO A 9 -33.09 37.37 -11.67
C PRO A 9 -31.61 36.99 -11.66
N LEU A 10 -31.02 36.89 -10.45
CA LEU A 10 -29.72 36.29 -10.25
C LEU A 10 -29.88 34.78 -10.47
N ILE A 11 -29.46 34.27 -11.63
CA ILE A 11 -29.29 32.83 -11.86
C ILE A 11 -27.95 32.47 -11.24
N ALA A 12 -27.95 31.91 -10.05
CA ALA A 12 -26.79 31.29 -9.45
C ALA A 12 -26.47 30.00 -10.21
N LEU A 13 -25.52 30.07 -11.14
CA LEU A 13 -24.95 28.91 -11.80
C LEU A 13 -24.01 28.24 -10.82
N SER A 14 -24.51 27.24 -10.12
CA SER A 14 -23.66 26.35 -9.32
C SER A 14 -22.83 25.48 -10.28
N LEU A 15 -21.61 25.92 -10.60
CA LEU A 15 -20.61 25.08 -11.22
C LEU A 15 -20.13 24.08 -10.16
N SER A 16 -20.73 22.89 -10.12
CA SER A 16 -20.12 21.75 -9.45
C SER A 16 -18.92 21.33 -10.30
N LEU A 17 -17.73 21.78 -9.88
CA LEU A 17 -16.48 21.18 -10.34
C LEU A 17 -16.46 19.75 -9.82
N ALA A 18 -16.94 18.81 -10.64
CA ALA A 18 -16.62 17.41 -10.46
C ALA A 18 -15.10 17.29 -10.71
N LEU A 19 -14.32 17.27 -9.63
CA LEU A 19 -12.93 16.83 -9.71
C LEU A 19 -12.98 15.42 -10.32
N PRO A 20 -12.13 15.09 -11.31
CA PRO A 20 -12.05 13.72 -11.79
C PRO A 20 -11.72 12.85 -10.58
N ALA A 21 -12.63 11.95 -10.22
CA ALA A 21 -12.34 10.91 -9.26
C ALA A 21 -11.24 10.05 -9.91
N PHE A 22 -10.01 10.11 -9.39
CA PHE A 22 -8.96 9.19 -9.76
C PHE A 22 -9.42 7.80 -9.31
N SER A 23 -9.94 7.02 -10.24
CA SER A 23 -10.32 5.62 -10.02
C SER A 23 -9.18 4.75 -10.51
N GLN A 24 -8.64 3.93 -9.65
CA GLN A 24 -7.66 2.92 -10.03
C GLN A 24 -8.33 1.89 -10.94
N SER A 25 -7.66 1.51 -12.05
CA SER A 25 -8.24 0.67 -13.10
C SER A 25 -8.63 -0.73 -12.62
N TRP A 26 -7.95 -1.26 -11.59
CA TRP A 26 -8.26 -2.54 -10.97
C TRP A 26 -9.45 -2.46 -9.98
N PHE A 27 -9.88 -1.27 -9.58
CA PHE A 27 -11.02 -1.05 -8.69
C PHE A 27 -12.27 -0.72 -9.51
N THR A 28 -13.11 -1.71 -9.75
CA THR A 28 -14.35 -1.60 -10.53
C THR A 28 -15.58 -1.87 -9.67
N PRO A 29 -16.79 -1.46 -10.11
CA PRO A 29 -18.03 -1.78 -9.39
C PRO A 29 -18.25 -3.30 -9.20
N GLU A 30 -17.76 -4.13 -10.14
CA GLU A 30 -17.85 -5.59 -10.05
C GLU A 30 -16.92 -6.13 -8.95
N VAL A 31 -15.69 -5.58 -8.83
CA VAL A 31 -14.73 -5.91 -7.76
C VAL A 31 -15.33 -5.53 -6.40
N GLU A 32 -15.86 -4.32 -6.28
CA GLU A 32 -16.48 -3.83 -5.06
C GLU A 32 -17.66 -4.72 -4.64
N LYS A 33 -18.56 -5.02 -5.58
CA LYS A 33 -19.71 -5.89 -5.32
C LYS A 33 -19.28 -7.28 -4.88
N ARG A 34 -18.28 -7.90 -5.53
CA ARG A 34 -17.79 -9.22 -5.17
C ARG A 34 -17.19 -9.23 -3.76
N ALA A 35 -16.44 -8.20 -3.39
CA ALA A 35 -15.89 -8.05 -2.04
C ALA A 35 -17.02 -7.94 -0.99
N GLU A 36 -18.06 -7.15 -1.26
CA GLU A 36 -19.21 -7.03 -0.38
C GLU A 36 -20.00 -8.34 -0.24
N ASP A 37 -20.16 -9.09 -1.33
CA ASP A 37 -20.87 -10.37 -1.30
C ASP A 37 -20.09 -11.42 -0.47
N ILE A 38 -18.76 -11.43 -0.53
CA ILE A 38 -17.92 -12.27 0.35
C ILE A 38 -18.04 -11.80 1.80
N LEU A 39 -17.86 -10.51 2.07
CA LEU A 39 -17.93 -9.92 3.40
C LEU A 39 -19.25 -10.23 4.12
N LYS A 40 -20.40 -10.13 3.42
CA LYS A 40 -21.73 -10.47 3.97
C LYS A 40 -21.81 -11.92 4.46
N ASN A 41 -21.07 -12.82 3.84
CA ASN A 41 -21.05 -14.25 4.18
C ASN A 41 -19.97 -14.62 5.23
N MET A 42 -19.10 -13.68 5.61
CA MET A 42 -18.10 -13.92 6.67
C MET A 42 -18.75 -13.92 8.05
N THR A 43 -18.33 -14.86 8.89
CA THR A 43 -18.64 -14.83 10.32
C THR A 43 -17.92 -13.69 11.03
N VAL A 44 -18.41 -13.27 12.20
CA VAL A 44 -17.73 -12.25 13.01
C VAL A 44 -16.27 -12.65 13.27
N LYS A 45 -16.02 -13.90 13.66
CA LYS A 45 -14.67 -14.40 13.90
C LYS A 45 -13.77 -14.25 12.68
N GLU A 46 -14.25 -14.63 11.49
CA GLU A 46 -13.49 -14.48 10.25
C GLU A 46 -13.13 -13.03 9.96
N ARG A 47 -14.07 -12.10 10.14
CA ARG A 47 -13.81 -10.66 9.95
C ARG A 47 -12.74 -10.16 10.92
N LEU A 48 -12.84 -10.48 12.21
CA LEU A 48 -11.88 -10.06 13.23
C LEU A 48 -10.48 -10.64 12.99
N THR A 49 -10.39 -11.85 12.46
CA THR A 49 -9.07 -12.49 12.22
C THR A 49 -8.49 -12.18 10.85
N TYR A 50 -9.31 -11.79 9.86
CA TYR A 50 -8.86 -11.52 8.49
C TYR A 50 -8.04 -10.23 8.34
N ILE A 51 -8.18 -9.29 9.27
CA ILE A 51 -7.45 -8.01 9.30
C ILE A 51 -6.00 -8.14 9.82
N GLY A 52 -5.55 -9.36 10.11
CA GLY A 52 -4.16 -9.66 10.48
C GLY A 52 -3.57 -10.76 9.63
N GLY A 53 -2.26 -10.68 9.42
CA GLY A 53 -1.50 -11.69 8.71
C GLY A 53 -1.43 -13.04 9.42
N ILE A 54 -0.80 -14.01 8.78
CA ILE A 54 -0.52 -15.34 9.33
C ILE A 54 0.79 -15.87 8.73
N ASP A 55 1.46 -16.77 9.45
CA ASP A 55 2.67 -17.45 8.97
C ASP A 55 3.71 -16.49 8.40
N TRP A 56 3.88 -15.34 9.07
CA TRP A 56 4.84 -14.29 8.78
C TRP A 56 4.61 -13.51 7.48
N MET A 57 4.22 -14.17 6.37
CA MET A 57 4.16 -13.58 5.02
C MET A 57 2.88 -13.94 4.25
N TYR A 58 1.77 -14.23 4.94
CA TYR A 58 0.52 -14.56 4.28
C TYR A 58 -0.66 -13.77 4.85
N THR A 59 -1.68 -13.53 4.00
CA THR A 59 -3.03 -13.25 4.49
C THR A 59 -3.74 -14.56 4.85
N ARG A 60 -4.80 -14.48 5.66
CA ARG A 60 -5.58 -15.67 6.03
C ARG A 60 -6.45 -16.14 4.89
N ALA A 61 -6.51 -17.46 4.68
CA ALA A 61 -7.50 -18.07 3.81
C ALA A 61 -8.84 -18.25 4.52
N ILE A 62 -9.94 -18.21 3.74
CA ILE A 62 -11.28 -18.62 4.18
C ILE A 62 -11.82 -19.60 3.14
N PRO A 63 -11.42 -20.90 3.19
CA PRO A 63 -11.69 -21.87 2.11
C PRO A 63 -13.18 -22.03 1.79
N ARG A 64 -14.07 -21.97 2.79
CA ARG A 64 -15.54 -22.07 2.57
C ARG A 64 -16.13 -20.94 1.73
N LEU A 65 -15.42 -19.80 1.59
CA LEU A 65 -15.80 -18.65 0.77
C LEU A 65 -14.90 -18.50 -0.47
N ASN A 66 -14.05 -19.49 -0.76
CA ASN A 66 -13.05 -19.43 -1.82
C ASN A 66 -12.12 -18.20 -1.72
N VAL A 67 -11.81 -17.77 -0.49
CA VAL A 67 -10.82 -16.72 -0.23
C VAL A 67 -9.46 -17.39 -0.04
N PRO A 68 -8.50 -17.21 -0.96
CA PRO A 68 -7.19 -17.81 -0.87
C PRO A 68 -6.30 -17.11 0.17
N ALA A 69 -5.27 -17.81 0.65
CA ALA A 69 -4.13 -17.14 1.28
C ALA A 69 -3.30 -16.43 0.22
N ILE A 70 -2.96 -15.18 0.46
CA ILE A 70 -2.12 -14.38 -0.43
C ILE A 70 -0.70 -14.37 0.09
N LYS A 71 0.23 -14.80 -0.74
CA LYS A 71 1.65 -14.94 -0.40
C LYS A 71 2.41 -13.65 -0.69
N MET A 72 3.15 -13.18 0.31
CA MET A 72 4.01 -12.00 0.21
C MET A 72 5.48 -12.41 0.22
N SER A 73 6.34 -11.53 -0.25
CA SER A 73 7.77 -11.64 -0.06
C SER A 73 8.38 -10.30 0.23
N ASP A 74 9.37 -10.27 1.11
CA ASP A 74 10.20 -9.09 1.22
C ASP A 74 10.93 -8.84 -0.11
N GLY A 75 11.08 -7.55 -0.43
CA GLY A 75 11.76 -6.95 -1.58
C GLY A 75 12.57 -5.78 -1.05
N PRO A 76 12.89 -4.78 -1.81
CA PRO A 76 12.61 -4.48 -3.21
C PRO A 76 13.65 -5.00 -4.22
N GLN A 77 14.81 -5.51 -3.78
CA GLN A 77 15.95 -5.89 -4.65
C GLN A 77 16.01 -7.38 -4.95
N GLY A 78 14.87 -8.04 -4.99
CA GLY A 78 14.72 -9.47 -5.23
C GLY A 78 13.62 -10.09 -4.38
N VAL A 79 13.33 -11.36 -4.61
CA VAL A 79 12.40 -12.14 -3.77
C VAL A 79 13.18 -12.66 -2.57
N GLY A 80 13.14 -11.91 -1.46
CA GLY A 80 14.04 -12.12 -0.31
C GLY A 80 13.65 -13.27 0.62
N THR A 81 12.41 -13.78 0.57
CA THR A 81 11.88 -14.66 1.62
C THR A 81 11.88 -16.15 1.22
N TRP A 82 11.70 -16.49 -0.06
CA TRP A 82 11.34 -17.84 -0.51
C TRP A 82 12.48 -18.57 -1.24
N GLY A 83 13.65 -18.56 -0.64
CA GLY A 83 14.84 -19.23 -1.18
C GLY A 83 15.68 -18.33 -2.08
N ALA A 84 16.69 -18.93 -2.72
CA ALA A 84 17.57 -18.19 -3.63
C ALA A 84 16.80 -17.60 -4.81
N SER A 85 17.04 -16.34 -5.13
CA SER A 85 16.49 -15.65 -6.29
C SER A 85 17.57 -14.76 -6.91
N THR A 86 17.26 -14.13 -8.03
CA THR A 86 18.13 -13.11 -8.59
C THR A 86 18.37 -12.00 -7.57
N ALA A 87 19.63 -11.66 -7.33
CA ALA A 87 20.03 -10.49 -6.56
C ALA A 87 20.13 -9.30 -7.52
N TYR A 88 19.18 -8.39 -7.42
CA TYR A 88 19.17 -7.18 -8.22
C TYR A 88 20.04 -6.08 -7.58
N PRO A 89 20.49 -5.10 -8.36
CA PRO A 89 21.16 -3.93 -7.81
C PRO A 89 20.25 -3.18 -6.84
N CYS A 90 20.87 -2.39 -5.95
CA CYS A 90 20.11 -1.58 -5.01
C CYS A 90 19.27 -0.50 -5.72
N ASP A 91 18.16 -0.10 -5.11
CA ASP A 91 17.24 0.87 -5.71
C ASP A 91 17.88 2.23 -5.95
N LEU A 92 18.90 2.60 -5.14
CA LEU A 92 19.70 3.77 -5.38
C LEU A 92 20.47 3.71 -6.72
N LEU A 93 21.01 2.53 -7.08
CA LEU A 93 21.68 2.32 -8.36
C LEU A 93 20.68 2.34 -9.52
N LEU A 94 19.50 1.76 -9.33
CA LEU A 94 18.42 1.86 -10.32
C LEU A 94 18.03 3.32 -10.58
N ALA A 95 17.85 4.12 -9.54
CA ALA A 95 17.55 5.55 -9.66
C ALA A 95 18.68 6.34 -10.35
N ALA A 96 19.96 5.96 -10.12
CA ALA A 96 21.11 6.59 -10.73
C ALA A 96 21.17 6.40 -12.27
N THR A 97 20.36 5.51 -12.84
CA THR A 97 20.21 5.38 -14.29
C THR A 97 19.42 6.53 -14.92
N TRP A 98 18.61 7.25 -14.14
CA TRP A 98 17.69 8.30 -14.61
C TRP A 98 16.73 7.82 -15.74
N ASN A 99 16.49 6.51 -15.79
CA ASN A 99 15.72 5.89 -16.86
C ASN A 99 14.48 5.15 -16.33
N PRO A 100 13.27 5.71 -16.45
CA PRO A 100 12.05 5.07 -15.99
C PRO A 100 11.68 3.78 -16.76
N ASP A 101 12.13 3.63 -18.02
CA ASP A 101 11.90 2.39 -18.78
C ASP A 101 12.76 1.25 -18.23
N MET A 102 13.97 1.56 -17.72
CA MET A 102 14.80 0.58 -17.02
C MET A 102 14.16 0.18 -15.68
N ALA A 103 13.57 1.14 -14.97
CA ALA A 103 12.82 0.83 -13.75
C ALA A 103 11.59 -0.08 -14.03
N TYR A 104 10.91 0.14 -15.14
CA TYR A 104 9.84 -0.76 -15.60
C TYR A 104 10.38 -2.18 -15.91
N ALA A 105 11.45 -2.28 -16.67
CA ALA A 105 12.06 -3.58 -17.00
C ALA A 105 12.55 -4.33 -15.74
N PHE A 106 13.09 -3.60 -14.78
CA PHE A 106 13.49 -4.12 -13.46
C PHE A 106 12.27 -4.71 -12.71
N GLY A 107 11.17 -3.95 -12.61
CA GLY A 107 9.93 -4.43 -11.99
C GLY A 107 9.33 -5.64 -12.72
N ALA A 108 9.37 -5.66 -14.05
CA ALA A 108 8.90 -6.79 -14.86
C ALA A 108 9.73 -8.06 -14.62
N ALA A 109 11.05 -7.94 -14.47
CA ALA A 109 11.93 -9.06 -14.16
C ALA A 109 11.67 -9.59 -12.73
N LEU A 110 11.50 -8.71 -11.74
CA LEU A 110 11.10 -9.09 -10.38
C LEU A 110 9.77 -9.86 -10.36
N ALA A 111 8.81 -9.48 -11.20
CA ALA A 111 7.53 -10.18 -11.32
C ALA A 111 7.72 -11.63 -11.80
N GLN A 112 8.68 -11.91 -12.68
CA GLN A 112 8.99 -13.28 -13.09
C GLN A 112 9.52 -14.10 -11.90
N ASP A 113 10.46 -13.56 -11.14
CA ASP A 113 10.98 -14.22 -9.95
C ASP A 113 9.91 -14.46 -8.89
N CYS A 114 8.97 -13.53 -8.73
CA CYS A 114 7.80 -13.69 -7.86
C CYS A 114 6.90 -14.84 -8.31
N LYS A 115 6.54 -14.87 -9.59
CA LYS A 115 5.66 -15.92 -10.15
C LYS A 115 6.30 -17.30 -10.10
N ALA A 116 7.61 -17.41 -10.31
CA ALA A 116 8.36 -18.66 -10.15
C ALA A 116 8.26 -19.24 -8.73
N ARG A 117 7.88 -18.42 -7.73
CA ARG A 117 7.78 -18.76 -6.30
C ARG A 117 6.36 -18.67 -5.75
N GLY A 118 5.38 -18.37 -6.60
CA GLY A 118 3.98 -18.18 -6.21
C GLY A 118 3.75 -16.96 -5.31
N VAL A 119 4.58 -15.92 -5.42
CA VAL A 119 4.45 -14.69 -4.67
C VAL A 119 3.47 -13.75 -5.37
N ASN A 120 2.41 -13.37 -4.67
CA ASN A 120 1.38 -12.46 -5.15
C ASN A 120 1.78 -10.98 -4.96
N ILE A 121 2.43 -10.69 -3.83
CA ILE A 121 2.72 -9.34 -3.37
C ILE A 121 4.22 -9.23 -3.09
N LEU A 122 4.88 -8.29 -3.73
CA LEU A 122 6.26 -7.92 -3.40
C LEU A 122 6.27 -6.65 -2.55
N LEU A 123 6.93 -6.71 -1.39
CA LEU A 123 7.04 -5.59 -0.45
C LEU A 123 8.11 -4.60 -0.93
N GLY A 124 7.76 -3.85 -1.94
CA GLY A 124 8.59 -2.85 -2.62
C GLY A 124 7.82 -2.12 -3.72
N PRO A 125 8.36 -0.97 -4.16
CA PRO A 125 9.65 -0.37 -3.82
C PRO A 125 9.65 0.40 -2.49
N ALA A 126 10.86 0.64 -1.94
CA ALA A 126 11.07 1.53 -0.82
C ALA A 126 11.49 2.93 -1.33
N VAL A 127 10.81 3.98 -0.86
CA VAL A 127 10.90 5.32 -1.46
C VAL A 127 11.10 6.45 -0.46
N ASN A 128 11.56 6.13 0.76
CA ASN A 128 11.86 7.19 1.70
C ASN A 128 13.03 8.04 1.18
N ILE A 129 12.93 9.35 1.38
CA ILE A 129 13.99 10.26 0.95
C ILE A 129 15.21 10.07 1.84
N ALA A 130 16.40 9.90 1.23
CA ALA A 130 17.68 9.73 1.91
C ALA A 130 18.09 11.04 2.60
N ARG A 131 17.39 11.41 3.67
CA ARG A 131 17.54 12.69 4.41
C ARG A 131 18.86 12.74 5.19
N ALA A 132 19.24 11.59 5.77
CA ALA A 132 20.45 11.46 6.57
C ALA A 132 21.37 10.42 5.94
N PRO A 133 22.66 10.73 5.73
CA PRO A 133 23.60 9.81 5.04
C PRO A 133 23.90 8.55 5.86
N PHE A 134 23.65 8.56 7.14
CA PHE A 134 23.90 7.45 8.06
C PHE A 134 22.68 6.55 8.31
N CYS A 135 21.59 6.71 7.58
CA CYS A 135 20.47 5.76 7.67
C CYS A 135 20.88 4.40 7.09
N GLY A 136 20.73 3.34 7.89
CA GLY A 136 21.11 1.97 7.50
C GLY A 136 20.33 1.40 6.34
N ARG A 137 19.21 2.02 5.95
CA ARG A 137 18.34 1.60 4.84
C ARG A 137 18.45 2.47 3.58
N ASN A 138 19.39 3.41 3.52
CA ASN A 138 19.55 4.26 2.34
C ASN A 138 19.82 3.48 1.04
N PHE A 139 20.41 2.29 1.13
CA PHE A 139 20.67 1.43 -0.04
C PHE A 139 19.39 0.97 -0.75
N GLU A 140 18.29 0.80 -0.03
CA GLU A 140 17.00 0.39 -0.60
C GLU A 140 16.10 1.56 -1.02
N TYR A 141 16.53 2.81 -0.78
CA TYR A 141 15.83 4.01 -1.21
C TYR A 141 16.38 4.52 -2.54
N MET A 142 15.66 5.43 -3.20
CA MET A 142 16.00 5.90 -4.55
C MET A 142 16.75 7.23 -4.57
N GLY A 143 17.23 7.70 -3.40
CA GLY A 143 18.04 8.90 -3.27
C GLY A 143 17.37 10.05 -2.54
N GLU A 144 17.86 11.27 -2.81
CA GLU A 144 17.47 12.50 -2.12
C GLU A 144 16.42 13.33 -2.90
N ASP A 145 16.31 13.11 -4.20
CA ASP A 145 15.42 13.89 -5.08
C ASP A 145 14.01 13.29 -5.15
N PRO A 146 12.97 14.03 -4.74
CA PRO A 146 11.60 13.53 -4.73
C PRO A 146 11.02 13.26 -6.11
N PHE A 147 11.44 13.98 -7.15
CA PHE A 147 10.96 13.78 -8.52
C PHE A 147 11.59 12.53 -9.15
N LEU A 148 12.89 12.34 -8.99
CA LEU A 148 13.59 11.15 -9.45
C LEU A 148 13.02 9.88 -8.76
N THR A 149 12.84 9.95 -7.43
CA THR A 149 12.24 8.87 -6.66
C THR A 149 10.82 8.55 -7.15
N ALA A 150 9.99 9.57 -7.41
CA ALA A 150 8.64 9.40 -7.89
C ALA A 150 8.58 8.75 -9.29
N THR A 151 9.43 9.20 -10.22
CA THR A 151 9.44 8.66 -11.59
C THR A 151 9.99 7.23 -11.65
N THR A 152 11.07 6.94 -10.93
CA THR A 152 11.66 5.61 -10.86
C THR A 152 10.72 4.61 -10.20
N SER A 153 10.13 4.96 -9.04
CA SER A 153 9.18 4.07 -8.35
C SER A 153 7.91 3.81 -9.16
N THR A 154 7.45 4.79 -9.93
CA THR A 154 6.31 4.61 -10.85
C THR A 154 6.62 3.58 -11.92
N GLY A 155 7.79 3.63 -12.56
CA GLY A 155 8.23 2.61 -13.53
C GLY A 155 8.32 1.23 -12.90
N TYR A 156 8.97 1.12 -11.76
CA TYR A 156 9.10 -0.13 -11.00
C TYR A 156 7.74 -0.77 -10.68
N ILE A 157 6.79 0.00 -10.12
CA ILE A 157 5.45 -0.51 -9.75
C ILE A 157 4.68 -0.96 -11.00
N LYS A 158 4.71 -0.18 -12.09
CA LYS A 158 4.07 -0.58 -13.36
C LYS A 158 4.66 -1.88 -13.88
N GLY A 159 5.98 -2.01 -13.88
CA GLY A 159 6.66 -3.25 -14.28
C GLY A 159 6.20 -4.47 -13.50
N LEU A 160 6.05 -4.35 -12.17
CA LEU A 160 5.50 -5.41 -11.33
C LEU A 160 4.04 -5.73 -11.67
N GLN A 161 3.17 -4.71 -11.64
CA GLN A 161 1.72 -4.90 -11.65
C GLN A 161 1.17 -5.32 -13.01
N GLU A 162 1.70 -4.76 -14.11
CA GLU A 162 1.36 -5.18 -15.47
C GLU A 162 1.82 -6.62 -15.77
N ASN A 163 2.75 -7.16 -14.97
CA ASN A 163 3.19 -8.56 -15.02
C ASN A 163 2.55 -9.44 -13.92
N GLY A 164 1.49 -8.98 -13.27
CA GLY A 164 0.63 -9.77 -12.40
C GLY A 164 1.13 -9.97 -10.97
N VAL A 165 2.02 -9.11 -10.48
CA VAL A 165 2.48 -9.06 -9.09
C VAL A 165 2.15 -7.70 -8.50
N MET A 166 1.49 -7.65 -7.35
CA MET A 166 1.17 -6.39 -6.68
C MET A 166 2.40 -5.80 -5.99
N GLY A 167 2.67 -4.52 -6.27
CA GLY A 167 3.67 -3.76 -5.55
C GLY A 167 3.11 -3.16 -4.24
N VAL A 168 3.99 -2.97 -3.27
CA VAL A 168 3.70 -2.27 -2.01
C VAL A 168 4.68 -1.12 -1.86
N ILE A 169 4.21 0.11 -2.04
CA ILE A 169 5.09 1.25 -1.81
C ILE A 169 5.30 1.48 -0.31
N LYS A 170 6.58 1.66 0.10
CA LYS A 170 6.97 1.72 1.52
C LYS A 170 8.10 2.73 1.76
N HIS A 171 8.28 3.26 2.95
CA HIS A 171 7.44 3.16 4.15
C HIS A 171 6.74 4.49 4.36
N PHE A 172 5.45 4.50 4.43
CA PHE A 172 4.62 5.71 4.46
C PHE A 172 4.40 6.19 5.89
N THR A 173 5.16 7.18 6.40
CA THR A 173 6.12 8.02 5.70
C THR A 173 7.24 8.47 6.66
N ALA A 174 8.29 9.03 6.08
CA ALA A 174 9.36 9.71 6.82
C ALA A 174 10.22 8.80 7.73
N ASN A 175 10.38 7.52 7.36
CA ASN A 175 11.35 6.62 7.98
C ASN A 175 12.73 6.82 7.34
N PHE A 176 13.50 7.80 7.79
CA PHE A 176 14.81 8.14 7.22
C PHE A 176 15.97 8.01 8.22
N GLN A 177 15.77 7.23 9.28
CA GLN A 177 16.79 6.80 10.22
C GLN A 177 16.30 5.55 10.96
N GLU A 178 17.23 4.71 11.48
CA GLU A 178 16.88 3.41 12.06
C GLU A 178 17.06 3.35 13.59
N TYR A 179 17.74 4.34 14.18
CA TYR A 179 17.91 4.38 15.63
C TYR A 179 16.59 4.69 16.30
N ASP A 180 16.16 3.79 17.19
CA ASP A 180 14.88 3.90 17.92
C ASP A 180 13.65 4.14 17.03
N ARG A 181 13.65 3.55 15.83
CA ARG A 181 12.68 3.82 14.77
C ARG A 181 11.22 3.61 15.17
N ASN A 182 10.94 2.75 16.16
CA ASN A 182 9.59 2.49 16.65
C ASN A 182 9.03 3.61 17.54
N TYR A 183 9.88 4.51 18.04
CA TYR A 183 9.49 5.54 19.01
C TYR A 183 9.94 6.95 18.63
N VAL A 184 10.79 7.10 17.63
CA VAL A 184 11.23 8.40 17.14
C VAL A 184 10.10 9.11 16.39
N SER A 185 9.95 10.42 16.62
CA SER A 185 9.02 11.24 15.87
C SER A 185 9.74 12.05 14.79
N SER A 186 9.33 11.86 13.55
CA SER A 186 9.71 12.72 12.42
C SER A 186 8.79 13.94 12.43
N ASN A 187 9.30 15.08 12.93
CA ASN A 187 8.52 16.30 13.02
C ASN A 187 8.74 17.16 11.76
N ILE A 188 7.73 17.25 10.92
CA ILE A 188 7.82 17.85 9.59
C ILE A 188 6.56 18.69 9.35
N ASP A 189 6.73 19.92 8.87
CA ASP A 189 5.60 20.74 8.48
C ASP A 189 4.92 20.22 7.21
N GLU A 190 3.64 20.55 7.05
CA GLU A 190 2.79 20.05 5.98
C GLU A 190 3.33 20.37 4.58
N ARG A 191 3.86 21.59 4.38
CA ARG A 191 4.43 21.99 3.10
C ARG A 191 5.62 21.09 2.72
N THR A 192 6.53 20.88 3.65
CA THR A 192 7.69 20.01 3.45
C THR A 192 7.28 18.57 3.18
N LEU A 193 6.22 18.06 3.85
CA LEU A 193 5.65 16.75 3.54
C LEU A 193 5.19 16.67 2.09
N HIS A 194 4.42 17.64 1.63
CA HIS A 194 3.88 17.66 0.26
C HIS A 194 4.93 17.90 -0.83
N GLU A 195 5.98 18.68 -0.55
CA GLU A 195 7.00 19.00 -1.54
C GLU A 195 8.14 17.96 -1.61
N ILE A 196 8.45 17.28 -0.50
CA ILE A 196 9.65 16.43 -0.40
C ILE A 196 9.30 14.96 -0.11
N TYR A 197 8.46 14.67 0.90
CA TYR A 197 8.30 13.30 1.39
C TYR A 197 7.12 12.55 0.75
N PHE A 198 6.10 13.24 0.27
CA PHE A 198 4.93 12.64 -0.35
C PHE A 198 4.99 12.40 -1.87
N PRO A 199 5.82 13.10 -2.66
CA PRO A 199 5.72 13.00 -4.13
C PRO A 199 5.80 11.58 -4.68
N ALA A 200 6.70 10.73 -4.15
CA ALA A 200 6.83 9.34 -4.59
C ALA A 200 5.58 8.51 -4.26
N PHE A 201 5.05 8.63 -3.05
CA PHE A 201 3.83 7.93 -2.63
C PHE A 201 2.61 8.40 -3.44
N LYS A 202 2.45 9.71 -3.63
CA LYS A 202 1.37 10.28 -4.44
C LYS A 202 1.45 9.79 -5.89
N SER A 203 2.65 9.79 -6.47
CA SER A 203 2.86 9.28 -7.83
C SER A 203 2.55 7.80 -7.96
N ALA A 204 2.93 6.98 -6.96
CA ALA A 204 2.59 5.56 -6.94
C ALA A 204 1.07 5.33 -6.92
N VAL A 205 0.32 6.12 -6.14
CA VAL A 205 -1.15 6.04 -6.08
C VAL A 205 -1.78 6.50 -7.38
N GLN A 206 -1.40 7.69 -7.89
CA GLN A 206 -2.11 8.36 -8.99
C GLN A 206 -1.60 8.00 -10.39
N ASN A 207 -0.32 7.64 -10.53
CA ASN A 207 0.30 7.39 -11.85
C ASN A 207 0.65 5.91 -12.06
N ALA A 208 0.90 5.14 -10.98
CA ALA A 208 1.17 3.70 -11.06
C ALA A 208 0.02 2.84 -10.54
N GLU A 209 -1.02 3.44 -9.96
CA GLU A 209 -2.20 2.74 -9.43
C GLU A 209 -1.81 1.59 -8.48
N VAL A 210 -0.86 1.88 -7.58
CA VAL A 210 -0.31 0.88 -6.65
C VAL A 210 -1.41 0.20 -5.84
N GLY A 211 -1.31 -1.13 -5.68
CA GLY A 211 -2.32 -1.92 -4.95
C GLY A 211 -2.23 -1.76 -3.43
N ALA A 212 -1.04 -1.54 -2.89
CA ALA A 212 -0.86 -1.42 -1.45
C ALA A 212 0.14 -0.33 -1.05
N VAL A 213 -0.09 0.23 0.14
CA VAL A 213 0.80 1.15 0.84
C VAL A 213 1.15 0.56 2.19
N MET A 214 2.43 0.49 2.53
CA MET A 214 2.89 0.09 3.84
C MET A 214 3.23 1.31 4.67
N SER A 215 2.60 1.43 5.85
CA SER A 215 2.95 2.46 6.84
C SER A 215 4.36 2.22 7.41
N SER A 216 4.93 3.22 8.06
CA SER A 216 6.28 3.14 8.62
C SER A 216 6.27 2.85 10.11
N TYR A 217 7.45 2.57 10.67
CA TYR A 217 7.62 2.32 12.11
C TYR A 217 7.46 3.57 12.99
N ASN A 218 7.92 4.72 12.47
CA ASN A 218 8.08 5.95 13.24
C ASN A 218 6.76 6.70 13.48
N LEU A 219 6.82 7.63 14.41
CA LEU A 219 5.78 8.63 14.55
C LEU A 219 5.98 9.75 13.51
N LEU A 220 4.87 10.28 13.01
CA LEU A 220 4.83 11.52 12.25
C LEU A 220 4.15 12.58 13.10
N ASN A 221 4.89 13.64 13.45
CA ASN A 221 4.38 14.72 14.30
C ASN A 221 3.72 14.23 15.59
N GLY A 222 4.33 13.21 16.23
CA GLY A 222 3.88 12.65 17.50
C GLY A 222 2.81 11.55 17.42
N VAL A 223 2.38 11.14 16.21
CA VAL A 223 1.39 10.06 16.02
C VAL A 223 2.00 8.95 15.17
N TRP A 224 1.90 7.68 15.60
CA TRP A 224 2.37 6.55 14.78
C TRP A 224 1.68 6.53 13.42
N THR A 225 2.44 6.26 12.38
CA THR A 225 1.92 6.32 11.01
C THR A 225 0.82 5.30 10.74
N THR A 226 0.80 4.16 11.44
CA THR A 226 -0.27 3.16 11.42
C THR A 226 -1.59 3.64 12.05
N GLU A 227 -1.55 4.72 12.80
CA GLU A 227 -2.63 5.22 13.64
C GLU A 227 -3.01 6.68 13.34
N ASN A 228 -2.39 7.27 12.34
CA ASN A 228 -2.51 8.70 12.01
C ASN A 228 -3.69 8.94 11.04
N PRO A 229 -4.83 9.48 11.52
CA PRO A 229 -6.01 9.68 10.68
C PRO A 229 -5.79 10.74 9.59
N TRP A 230 -5.01 11.78 9.86
CA TRP A 230 -4.67 12.79 8.86
C TRP A 230 -3.89 12.16 7.71
N LEU A 231 -2.88 11.32 8.03
CA LEU A 231 -2.05 10.68 7.03
C LEU A 231 -2.82 9.64 6.19
N LEU A 232 -3.53 8.72 6.86
CA LEU A 232 -4.13 7.55 6.20
C LEU A 232 -5.52 7.83 5.61
N LYS A 233 -6.33 8.71 6.22
CA LYS A 233 -7.66 9.04 5.71
C LYS A 233 -7.65 10.29 4.86
N GLU A 234 -7.25 11.44 5.43
CA GLU A 234 -7.36 12.70 4.73
C GLU A 234 -6.39 12.78 3.55
N VAL A 235 -5.09 12.52 3.77
CA VAL A 235 -4.07 12.62 2.71
C VAL A 235 -4.17 11.47 1.73
N LEU A 236 -4.03 10.23 2.22
CA LEU A 236 -3.91 9.06 1.33
C LEU A 236 -5.23 8.74 0.61
N ARG A 237 -6.34 8.62 1.37
CA ARG A 237 -7.61 8.19 0.76
C ARG A 237 -8.41 9.33 0.15
N GLU A 238 -8.60 10.44 0.88
CA GLU A 238 -9.48 11.52 0.40
C GLU A 238 -8.79 12.42 -0.64
N GLN A 239 -7.56 12.90 -0.35
CA GLN A 239 -6.87 13.81 -1.28
C GLN A 239 -6.28 13.09 -2.49
N TRP A 240 -5.73 11.87 -2.31
CA TRP A 240 -5.08 11.14 -3.41
C TRP A 240 -5.98 10.11 -4.08
N GLY A 241 -7.12 9.75 -3.48
CA GLY A 241 -8.09 8.81 -4.04
C GLY A 241 -7.65 7.35 -3.92
N PHE A 242 -6.88 6.98 -2.91
CA PHE A 242 -6.40 5.61 -2.74
C PHE A 242 -7.51 4.67 -2.24
N ASN A 243 -7.82 3.63 -3.01
CA ASN A 243 -8.82 2.60 -2.68
C ASN A 243 -8.20 1.25 -2.30
N GLY A 244 -6.87 1.15 -2.32
CA GLY A 244 -6.15 -0.10 -2.07
C GLY A 244 -5.91 -0.41 -0.60
N LEU A 245 -5.07 -1.42 -0.39
CA LEU A 245 -4.69 -1.94 0.91
C LEU A 245 -3.68 -1.04 1.63
N VAL A 246 -3.98 -0.65 2.86
CA VAL A 246 -3.01 -0.08 3.79
C VAL A 246 -2.57 -1.17 4.77
N MET A 247 -1.29 -1.54 4.75
CA MET A 247 -0.73 -2.50 5.69
C MET A 247 0.25 -1.85 6.66
N SER A 248 0.41 -2.45 7.83
CA SER A 248 1.49 -2.08 8.75
C SER A 248 2.83 -2.62 8.26
N ASP A 249 3.93 -1.97 8.63
CA ASP A 249 5.20 -2.67 8.69
C ASP A 249 5.15 -3.72 9.82
N TRP A 250 6.08 -4.69 9.83
CA TRP A 250 6.07 -5.84 10.75
C TRP A 250 6.25 -5.41 12.20
N GLY A 251 5.17 -5.52 12.99
CA GLY A 251 5.16 -5.09 14.40
C GLY A 251 5.15 -3.58 14.60
N SER A 252 4.68 -2.79 13.64
CA SER A 252 4.59 -1.33 13.74
C SER A 252 3.24 -0.82 14.24
N THR A 253 2.31 -1.70 14.57
CA THR A 253 1.03 -1.34 15.23
C THR A 253 1.23 -1.28 16.74
N HIS A 254 0.72 -0.26 17.40
CA HIS A 254 0.93 -0.04 18.83
C HIS A 254 -0.37 -0.03 19.65
N ASN A 255 -1.45 0.54 19.09
CA ASN A 255 -2.73 0.67 19.77
C ASN A 255 -3.88 0.18 18.89
N CYS A 256 -4.70 -0.75 19.43
CA CYS A 256 -5.79 -1.40 18.69
C CYS A 256 -6.84 -0.40 18.21
N VAL A 257 -7.42 0.41 19.10
CA VAL A 257 -8.51 1.32 18.76
C VAL A 257 -8.12 2.35 17.70
N PRO A 258 -7.00 3.10 17.82
CA PRO A 258 -6.58 4.01 16.75
C PRO A 258 -6.27 3.30 15.43
N ALA A 259 -5.62 2.13 15.44
CA ALA A 259 -5.32 1.38 14.23
C ALA A 259 -6.59 0.97 13.47
N VAL A 260 -7.59 0.46 14.20
CA VAL A 260 -8.90 0.12 13.62
C VAL A 260 -9.60 1.34 13.04
N LYS A 261 -9.60 2.46 13.76
CA LYS A 261 -10.40 3.64 13.40
C LYS A 261 -9.76 4.53 12.36
N ASN A 262 -8.43 4.54 12.25
CA ASN A 262 -7.71 5.60 11.55
C ASN A 262 -7.14 5.20 10.19
N GLY A 263 -7.51 4.03 9.65
CA GLY A 263 -7.29 3.73 8.23
C GLY A 263 -6.25 2.66 7.92
N LEU A 264 -5.66 1.99 8.94
CA LEU A 264 -4.94 0.74 8.74
C LEU A 264 -5.92 -0.37 8.36
N ASP A 265 -5.60 -1.21 7.37
CA ASP A 265 -6.45 -2.33 6.97
C ASP A 265 -5.91 -3.68 7.45
N LEU A 266 -4.60 -3.92 7.33
CA LEU A 266 -3.96 -5.20 7.61
C LEU A 266 -2.78 -5.04 8.57
N GLU A 267 -2.87 -5.65 9.74
CA GLU A 267 -1.74 -5.75 10.67
C GLU A 267 -0.82 -6.90 10.28
N MET A 268 0.48 -6.63 10.12
CA MET A 268 1.53 -7.62 9.85
C MET A 268 2.55 -7.68 11.01
N ALA A 269 3.10 -8.84 11.36
CA ALA A 269 3.01 -10.16 10.72
C ALA A 269 1.80 -11.01 11.12
N GLY A 270 1.01 -10.58 12.09
CA GLY A 270 -0.16 -11.29 12.63
C GLY A 270 -1.03 -10.34 13.43
N ASN A 271 -2.08 -10.85 14.03
CA ASN A 271 -2.94 -10.08 14.91
C ASN A 271 -2.31 -9.98 16.32
N GLU A 272 -1.27 -9.18 16.49
CA GLU A 272 -0.62 -9.00 17.80
C GLU A 272 -1.37 -7.96 18.63
N ILE A 273 -1.66 -6.82 18.04
CA ILE A 273 -2.38 -5.70 18.66
C ILE A 273 -3.88 -5.77 18.34
N GLU A 274 -4.23 -6.00 17.07
CA GLU A 274 -5.61 -6.20 16.62
C GLU A 274 -6.04 -7.69 16.74
N ASN A 275 -5.73 -8.34 17.87
CA ASN A 275 -6.11 -9.73 18.11
C ASN A 275 -7.61 -9.87 18.42
N GLU A 276 -8.17 -11.09 18.22
CA GLU A 276 -9.61 -11.34 18.38
C GLU A 276 -10.13 -10.96 19.77
N GLU A 277 -9.36 -11.18 20.84
CA GLU A 277 -9.77 -10.86 22.21
C GLU A 277 -9.87 -9.34 22.42
N ALA A 278 -8.85 -8.59 22.03
CA ALA A 278 -8.85 -7.12 22.12
C ALA A 278 -9.99 -6.51 21.27
N LEU A 279 -10.16 -6.98 20.03
CA LEU A 279 -11.23 -6.48 19.16
C LEU A 279 -12.61 -6.76 19.74
N ARG A 280 -12.87 -7.95 20.30
CA ARG A 280 -14.14 -8.25 20.96
C ARG A 280 -14.39 -7.36 22.16
N HIS A 281 -13.38 -7.15 22.99
CA HIS A 281 -13.46 -6.25 24.13
C HIS A 281 -13.87 -4.82 23.70
N TYR A 282 -13.19 -4.24 22.71
CA TYR A 282 -13.50 -2.89 22.24
C TYR A 282 -14.83 -2.79 21.48
N LEU A 283 -15.31 -3.87 20.87
CA LEU A 283 -16.67 -3.94 20.30
C LEU A 283 -17.74 -3.94 21.43
N GLU A 284 -17.51 -4.68 22.52
CA GLU A 284 -18.43 -4.75 23.67
C GLU A 284 -18.49 -3.44 24.44
N THR A 285 -17.36 -2.72 24.57
CA THR A 285 -17.32 -1.41 25.22
C THR A 285 -17.81 -0.27 24.31
N GLY A 286 -17.96 -0.53 23.01
CA GLY A 286 -18.41 0.46 22.02
C GLY A 286 -17.32 1.45 21.60
N GLU A 287 -16.05 1.19 21.92
CA GLU A 287 -14.91 2.01 21.48
C GLU A 287 -14.63 1.84 19.99
N ILE A 288 -14.90 0.66 19.42
CA ILE A 288 -14.94 0.39 17.98
C ILE A 288 -16.30 -0.23 17.62
N ASN A 289 -16.62 -0.26 16.33
CA ASN A 289 -17.83 -0.89 15.82
C ASN A 289 -17.53 -1.81 14.64
N MET A 290 -18.47 -2.73 14.35
CA MET A 290 -18.28 -3.71 13.28
C MET A 290 -18.11 -3.09 11.89
N SER A 291 -18.68 -1.92 11.62
CA SER A 291 -18.54 -1.27 10.31
C SER A 291 -17.10 -0.77 10.06
N GLU A 292 -16.34 -0.47 11.11
CA GLU A 292 -14.91 -0.13 11.01
C GLU A 292 -14.08 -1.36 10.64
N ILE A 293 -14.38 -2.52 11.25
CA ILE A 293 -13.77 -3.81 10.87
C ILE A 293 -14.17 -4.21 9.45
N ASP A 294 -15.44 -4.09 9.10
CA ASP A 294 -15.96 -4.44 7.78
C ASP A 294 -15.31 -3.61 6.67
N LEU A 295 -15.01 -2.35 6.94
CA LEU A 295 -14.29 -1.49 5.99
C LEU A 295 -12.87 -1.98 5.73
N LYS A 296 -12.12 -2.37 6.77
CA LYS A 296 -10.78 -2.96 6.63
C LYS A 296 -10.83 -4.23 5.79
N VAL A 297 -11.73 -5.16 6.14
CA VAL A 297 -11.93 -6.41 5.41
C VAL A 297 -12.29 -6.13 3.94
N LYS A 298 -13.17 -5.16 3.68
CA LYS A 298 -13.56 -4.75 2.33
C LYS A 298 -12.35 -4.27 1.53
N HIS A 299 -11.50 -3.40 2.08
CA HIS A 299 -10.29 -2.92 1.41
C HIS A 299 -9.32 -4.06 1.07
N ILE A 300 -9.11 -5.02 1.97
CA ILE A 300 -8.30 -6.20 1.70
C ILE A 300 -8.89 -7.01 0.56
N LEU A 301 -10.17 -7.39 0.66
CA LEU A 301 -10.86 -8.23 -0.33
C LEU A 301 -10.87 -7.57 -1.72
N GLN A 302 -11.29 -6.32 -1.83
CA GLN A 302 -11.39 -5.62 -3.11
C GLN A 302 -10.02 -5.46 -3.79
N THR A 303 -8.96 -5.23 -3.03
CA THR A 303 -7.62 -5.15 -3.58
C THR A 303 -7.17 -6.50 -4.14
N MET A 304 -7.34 -7.58 -3.39
CA MET A 304 -6.94 -8.92 -3.84
C MET A 304 -7.77 -9.41 -5.03
N ILE A 305 -9.07 -9.12 -5.06
CA ILE A 305 -9.96 -9.44 -6.19
C ILE A 305 -9.58 -8.60 -7.41
N GLY A 306 -9.34 -7.31 -7.25
CA GLY A 306 -8.97 -6.40 -8.34
C GLY A 306 -7.68 -6.81 -9.04
N PHE A 307 -6.72 -7.36 -8.30
CA PHE A 307 -5.49 -7.93 -8.86
C PHE A 307 -5.66 -9.37 -9.43
N GLY A 308 -6.88 -9.94 -9.33
CA GLY A 308 -7.20 -11.25 -9.88
C GLY A 308 -6.65 -12.43 -9.09
N PHE A 309 -6.19 -12.24 -7.85
CA PHE A 309 -5.58 -13.29 -7.03
C PHE A 309 -6.56 -14.37 -6.56
N PHE A 310 -7.86 -14.13 -6.68
CA PHE A 310 -8.90 -15.12 -6.39
C PHE A 310 -9.21 -16.04 -7.56
N ASP A 311 -8.75 -15.70 -8.76
CA ASP A 311 -9.17 -16.34 -10.01
C ASP A 311 -8.00 -17.04 -10.75
N LYS A 312 -6.78 -16.81 -10.30
CA LYS A 312 -5.56 -17.35 -10.95
C LYS A 312 -4.60 -17.87 -9.89
N GLU A 313 -4.01 -19.02 -10.19
CA GLU A 313 -2.86 -19.50 -9.43
C GLU A 313 -1.65 -18.60 -9.73
N GLN A 314 -0.95 -18.19 -8.69
CA GLN A 314 0.19 -17.28 -8.82
C GLN A 314 1.48 -18.00 -9.22
N LEU A 315 1.63 -19.26 -8.80
CA LEU A 315 2.80 -20.07 -9.15
C LEU A 315 2.78 -20.40 -10.64
N ASP A 316 3.82 -20.00 -11.35
CA ASP A 316 4.08 -20.43 -12.71
C ASP A 316 5.27 -21.41 -12.75
N PRO A 317 5.03 -22.72 -12.78
CA PRO A 317 6.10 -23.71 -12.76
C PRO A 317 6.93 -23.78 -14.05
N SER A 318 6.52 -23.06 -15.10
CA SER A 318 7.30 -22.95 -16.33
C SER A 318 8.47 -21.96 -16.22
N ILE A 319 8.45 -21.08 -15.21
CA ILE A 319 9.51 -20.12 -14.96
C ILE A 319 10.56 -20.77 -14.05
N PRO A 320 11.81 -20.92 -14.49
CA PRO A 320 12.86 -21.49 -13.64
C PRO A 320 13.20 -20.59 -12.45
N LEU A 321 13.56 -21.21 -11.31
CA LEU A 321 13.94 -20.49 -10.09
C LEU A 321 15.25 -19.68 -10.26
N ASP A 322 16.13 -20.14 -11.11
CA ASP A 322 17.40 -19.50 -11.51
C ASP A 322 17.28 -18.97 -12.96
N ASN A 323 16.28 -18.14 -13.21
CA ASN A 323 15.95 -17.64 -14.55
C ASN A 323 17.10 -16.79 -15.12
N PRO A 324 17.73 -17.19 -16.25
CA PRO A 324 18.83 -16.44 -16.86
C PRO A 324 18.39 -15.07 -17.40
N GLU A 325 17.12 -14.89 -17.77
CA GLU A 325 16.62 -13.61 -18.25
C GLU A 325 16.50 -12.58 -17.11
N THR A 326 16.08 -13.02 -15.91
CA THR A 326 16.06 -12.12 -14.74
C THR A 326 17.47 -11.80 -14.27
N ALA A 327 18.40 -12.78 -14.32
CA ALA A 327 19.82 -12.53 -14.05
C ALA A 327 20.43 -11.51 -15.03
N LYS A 328 20.06 -11.58 -16.31
CA LYS A 328 20.50 -10.60 -17.32
C LYS A 328 19.90 -9.21 -17.10
N ALA A 329 18.65 -9.13 -16.63
CA ALA A 329 18.01 -7.86 -16.32
C ALA A 329 18.61 -7.19 -15.06
N ALA A 330 19.32 -7.94 -14.22
CA ALA A 330 20.01 -7.43 -13.05
C ALA A 330 21.43 -6.88 -13.33
N LEU A 331 21.97 -7.09 -14.54
CA LEU A 331 23.28 -6.61 -14.99
C LEU A 331 23.20 -5.26 -15.71
#